data_cab5f5d2f336541d4a5d40a6817330fb
#
_entry.id   cab5f5d2f336541d4a5d40a6817330fb
#
_cell.length_a   1.000
_cell.length_b   1.000
_cell.length_c   1.000
_cell.angle_alpha   90.00
_cell.angle_beta   90.00
_cell.angle_gamma   90.00
#
_symmetry.space_group_name_H-M   'P 1'
#
loop_
_entity.id
_entity.type
_entity.pdbx_description
1 polymer ?
#
loop_
_entity_poly.entity_id
_entity_poly.type
_entity_poly.pdbx_seq_one_letter_code
_entity_poly.pdbx_strand_id
1 'polypeptide(L)'
;MTSKIVVNNIGSDTGINTVTFDSNLQRGTSNLHSTGLNVSDTFLHSTGLNVGTGATIHQPADNVMTLGTNGSERLRIESGGDLKISSDIKSSDDDFYVYSYKGGSDGQVRAGIQYDGTSQRLQFFAGTTEKLRIASSGQIGIAGANYGTAGQVLTSQGSGSSVQWASVSNPTLPHAFVFMDSQYFTSSVTLLEFNNSTANDRSSGVTITRGGSERFTPTVAGVYFVQANLTYSHGGGTYTPVLYIYRNGSGYSSLSSNNIVSYGGGHNDSLSCSAMMTFNGTSDYVDMRASHNGGGNATMKSYSTFAMFRVGA
;
A
#
# COMPACT_ATOMS: atom_id res chain seq x y z
N MET A 1 -64.85 57.50 -21.40
CA MET A 1 -63.91 58.18 -22.32
C MET A 1 -62.51 57.97 -21.73
N THR A 2 -61.67 57.29 -22.45
CA THR A 2 -60.26 57.09 -22.07
C THR A 2 -59.48 58.29 -22.57
N SER A 3 -59.02 59.14 -21.66
CA SER A 3 -58.12 60.26 -22.00
C SER A 3 -56.72 59.72 -22.26
N LYS A 4 -56.24 59.95 -23.47
CA LYS A 4 -54.87 59.59 -23.86
C LYS A 4 -54.04 60.86 -23.91
N ILE A 5 -53.01 60.94 -23.09
CA ILE A 5 -51.99 62.01 -23.16
C ILE A 5 -50.82 61.42 -24.00
N VAL A 6 -50.51 62.04 -25.14
CA VAL A 6 -49.38 61.68 -25.96
C VAL A 6 -48.28 62.73 -25.73
N VAL A 7 -47.19 62.35 -25.13
CA VAL A 7 -46.02 63.22 -24.97
C VAL A 7 -44.86 62.56 -25.76
N ASN A 8 -44.16 63.36 -26.55
CA ASN A 8 -43.00 62.85 -27.31
C ASN A 8 -41.74 62.74 -26.48
N ASN A 9 -41.68 63.49 -25.37
CA ASN A 9 -40.56 63.43 -24.46
C ASN A 9 -40.99 63.89 -23.05
N ILE A 10 -40.61 63.13 -22.04
CA ILE A 10 -40.72 63.56 -20.63
C ILE A 10 -39.28 63.77 -20.17
N GLY A 11 -38.80 64.99 -20.22
CA GLY A 11 -37.51 65.40 -19.70
C GLY A 11 -37.64 65.92 -18.27
N SER A 12 -36.63 65.77 -17.45
CA SER A 12 -36.54 66.44 -16.17
C SER A 12 -36.31 67.94 -16.39
N ASP A 13 -37.22 68.78 -16.01
CA ASP A 13 -36.99 70.19 -15.85
C ASP A 13 -36.36 70.49 -14.46
N THR A 14 -35.60 71.56 -14.35
CA THR A 14 -34.93 72.01 -13.10
C THR A 14 -35.94 72.31 -12.00
N GLY A 15 -36.50 71.28 -11.41
CA GLY A 15 -37.54 71.38 -10.36
C GLY A 15 -38.41 70.17 -10.20
N ILE A 16 -38.39 69.24 -11.14
CA ILE A 16 -39.11 67.98 -11.06
C ILE A 16 -38.14 66.89 -10.89
N ASN A 17 -37.88 66.45 -9.67
CA ASN A 17 -36.94 65.38 -9.38
C ASN A 17 -37.53 63.97 -9.52
N THR A 18 -38.87 63.89 -9.67
CA THR A 18 -39.55 62.57 -9.70
C THR A 18 -40.78 62.62 -10.60
N VAL A 19 -40.90 61.66 -11.50
CA VAL A 19 -42.15 61.37 -12.20
C VAL A 19 -42.76 60.12 -11.57
N THR A 20 -43.92 60.27 -10.89
CA THR A 20 -44.62 59.16 -10.26
C THR A 20 -45.70 58.66 -11.16
N PHE A 21 -45.76 57.36 -11.39
CA PHE A 21 -46.85 56.69 -12.06
C PHE A 21 -47.65 55.93 -11.02
N ASP A 22 -48.95 56.20 -10.90
CA ASP A 22 -49.86 55.56 -9.93
C ASP A 22 -50.27 54.16 -10.36
N SER A 23 -49.87 53.72 -11.53
CA SER A 23 -50.12 52.40 -12.09
C SER A 23 -48.91 51.91 -12.86
N ASN A 24 -48.88 50.61 -13.11
CA ASN A 24 -47.79 49.97 -13.82
C ASN A 24 -47.43 50.69 -15.13
N LEU A 25 -46.17 51.09 -15.26
CA LEU A 25 -45.63 51.58 -16.51
C LEU A 25 -45.57 50.39 -17.50
N GLN A 26 -46.54 50.32 -18.38
CA GLN A 26 -46.56 49.32 -19.44
C GLN A 26 -46.10 49.97 -20.74
N ARG A 27 -45.12 49.35 -21.33
CA ARG A 27 -44.75 49.59 -22.71
C ARG A 27 -45.12 48.40 -23.56
N GLY A 28 -45.88 48.61 -24.65
CA GLY A 28 -46.27 47.55 -25.57
C GLY A 28 -45.11 46.59 -25.97
N THR A 29 -44.96 46.22 -27.16
CA THR A 29 -43.97 45.22 -27.60
C THR A 29 -42.52 45.70 -27.76
N SER A 30 -42.17 46.93 -27.29
CA SER A 30 -40.87 47.53 -27.54
C SER A 30 -40.07 47.77 -26.25
N ASN A 31 -38.77 47.77 -26.32
CA ASN A 31 -37.83 47.94 -25.19
C ASN A 31 -37.98 49.29 -24.47
N LEU A 32 -37.85 49.30 -23.14
CA LEU A 32 -37.81 50.52 -22.34
C LEU A 32 -36.54 51.37 -22.61
N HIS A 33 -35.47 50.70 -23.06
CA HIS A 33 -34.22 51.36 -23.44
C HIS A 33 -33.51 50.53 -24.51
N SER A 34 -32.80 51.14 -25.44
CA SER A 34 -32.08 50.46 -26.53
C SER A 34 -30.85 49.71 -26.05
N THR A 35 -30.29 50.08 -24.89
CA THR A 35 -29.13 49.46 -24.27
C THR A 35 -29.44 48.73 -22.96
N GLY A 36 -30.72 48.53 -22.64
CA GLY A 36 -31.18 47.88 -21.43
C GLY A 36 -31.78 48.82 -20.39
N LEU A 37 -32.28 48.27 -19.31
CA LEU A 37 -32.79 49.01 -18.14
C LEU A 37 -31.66 49.23 -17.17
N ASN A 38 -31.24 50.48 -16.98
CA ASN A 38 -30.30 50.83 -15.92
C ASN A 38 -31.09 51.32 -14.70
N VAL A 39 -31.01 50.61 -13.60
CA VAL A 39 -31.61 50.95 -12.31
C VAL A 39 -30.47 51.16 -11.34
N SER A 40 -30.10 52.43 -11.09
CA SER A 40 -29.13 52.75 -10.06
C SER A 40 -29.78 52.56 -8.68
N ASP A 41 -29.16 51.81 -7.83
CA ASP A 41 -29.41 51.62 -6.39
C ASP A 41 -30.73 50.97 -5.95
N THR A 42 -31.52 50.34 -6.83
CA THR A 42 -32.80 49.83 -6.32
C THR A 42 -33.32 48.59 -7.05
N PHE A 43 -33.91 47.73 -6.28
CA PHE A 43 -34.74 46.58 -6.54
C PHE A 43 -35.42 46.54 -7.91
N LEU A 44 -35.05 45.56 -8.72
CA LEU A 44 -35.87 45.14 -9.85
C LEU A 44 -37.20 44.55 -9.36
N HIS A 45 -37.16 43.75 -8.28
CA HIS A 45 -38.34 43.22 -7.58
C HIS A 45 -37.94 42.53 -6.28
N SER A 46 -38.80 42.50 -5.26
CA SER A 46 -38.56 41.79 -4.00
C SER A 46 -38.42 40.26 -4.16
N THR A 47 -38.87 39.72 -5.28
CA THR A 47 -38.78 38.31 -5.64
C THR A 47 -37.70 38.01 -6.69
N GLY A 48 -36.85 39.02 -7.00
CA GLY A 48 -35.74 38.89 -7.97
C GLY A 48 -36.12 39.20 -9.42
N LEU A 49 -35.19 39.00 -10.32
CA LEU A 49 -35.37 39.15 -11.76
C LEU A 49 -35.91 37.86 -12.37
N ASN A 50 -37.11 37.92 -12.96
CA ASN A 50 -37.67 36.83 -13.72
C ASN A 50 -37.17 36.89 -15.15
N VAL A 51 -36.47 35.85 -15.61
CA VAL A 51 -35.99 35.72 -16.99
C VAL A 51 -36.85 34.70 -17.70
N GLY A 52 -37.94 35.17 -18.36
CA GLY A 52 -38.93 34.31 -18.96
C GLY A 52 -39.82 33.58 -17.93
N THR A 53 -40.53 32.53 -18.39
CA THR A 53 -41.39 31.72 -17.51
C THR A 53 -40.53 30.64 -16.85
N GLY A 54 -40.27 30.79 -15.53
CA GLY A 54 -39.69 29.76 -14.72
C GLY A 54 -38.17 29.87 -14.41
N ALA A 55 -37.49 30.90 -14.94
CA ALA A 55 -36.12 31.21 -14.53
C ALA A 55 -36.06 32.47 -13.64
N THR A 56 -35.25 32.45 -12.60
CA THR A 56 -35.12 33.58 -11.64
C THR A 56 -33.65 33.80 -11.28
N ILE A 57 -33.31 35.10 -11.10
CA ILE A 57 -32.12 35.54 -10.38
C ILE A 57 -32.64 36.28 -9.16
N HIS A 58 -32.27 35.88 -7.97
CA HIS A 58 -32.87 36.42 -6.75
C HIS A 58 -31.81 36.59 -5.65
N GLN A 59 -32.00 37.63 -4.82
CA GLN A 59 -31.24 37.88 -3.61
C GLN A 59 -32.14 37.61 -2.39
N PRO A 60 -32.17 36.39 -1.84
CA PRO A 60 -33.07 36.06 -0.73
C PRO A 60 -32.63 36.66 0.62
N ALA A 61 -31.40 37.05 0.75
CA ALA A 61 -30.80 37.67 1.94
C ALA A 61 -29.57 38.52 1.55
N ASP A 62 -29.06 39.31 2.49
CA ASP A 62 -27.84 40.09 2.25
C ASP A 62 -26.65 39.19 1.84
N ASN A 63 -25.98 39.64 0.77
CA ASN A 63 -24.83 38.93 0.20
C ASN A 63 -25.09 37.49 -0.26
N VAL A 64 -26.33 37.11 -0.51
CA VAL A 64 -26.72 35.82 -1.06
C VAL A 64 -27.32 36.03 -2.44
N MET A 65 -26.85 35.23 -3.42
CA MET A 65 -27.44 35.22 -4.78
C MET A 65 -27.91 33.81 -5.11
N THR A 66 -29.10 33.71 -5.68
CA THR A 66 -29.65 32.44 -6.14
C THR A 66 -30.05 32.48 -7.61
N LEU A 67 -29.89 31.36 -8.29
CA LEU A 67 -30.47 31.09 -9.61
C LEU A 67 -31.48 29.96 -9.47
N GLY A 68 -32.67 30.17 -10.00
CA GLY A 68 -33.75 29.19 -9.93
C GLY A 68 -34.33 28.85 -11.29
N THR A 69 -34.93 27.68 -11.41
CA THR A 69 -35.73 27.27 -12.53
C THR A 69 -36.98 26.51 -12.05
N ASN A 70 -38.10 26.76 -12.69
CA ASN A 70 -39.38 26.11 -12.39
C ASN A 70 -39.76 26.20 -10.89
N GLY A 71 -39.57 27.41 -10.31
CA GLY A 71 -39.92 27.70 -8.90
C GLY A 71 -38.96 27.05 -7.86
N SER A 72 -37.89 26.44 -8.27
CA SER A 72 -36.92 25.80 -7.38
C SER A 72 -35.54 26.43 -7.53
N GLU A 73 -34.86 26.68 -6.40
CA GLU A 73 -33.47 27.09 -6.39
C GLU A 73 -32.57 25.99 -6.95
N ARG A 74 -31.63 26.33 -7.83
CA ARG A 74 -30.69 25.40 -8.46
C ARG A 74 -29.26 25.68 -8.08
N LEU A 75 -28.92 26.95 -7.89
CA LEU A 75 -27.60 27.39 -7.51
C LEU A 75 -27.73 28.54 -6.51
N ARG A 76 -26.88 28.52 -5.51
CA ARG A 76 -26.75 29.58 -4.49
C ARG A 76 -25.30 29.95 -4.27
N ILE A 77 -25.02 31.22 -4.20
CA ILE A 77 -23.80 31.77 -3.62
C ILE A 77 -24.16 32.27 -2.24
N GLU A 78 -23.59 31.69 -1.19
CA GLU A 78 -23.82 32.06 0.20
C GLU A 78 -23.07 33.36 0.55
N SER A 79 -23.44 34.01 1.65
CA SER A 79 -22.78 35.21 2.12
C SER A 79 -21.29 35.08 2.42
N GLY A 80 -20.82 33.84 2.69
CA GLY A 80 -19.41 33.48 2.83
C GLY A 80 -18.68 33.21 1.53
N GLY A 81 -19.37 33.24 0.38
CA GLY A 81 -18.81 32.94 -0.94
C GLY A 81 -18.91 31.48 -1.35
N ASP A 82 -19.49 30.62 -0.52
CA ASP A 82 -19.68 29.21 -0.86
C ASP A 82 -20.71 29.02 -1.97
N LEU A 83 -20.42 28.12 -2.91
CA LEU A 83 -21.33 27.75 -3.98
C LEU A 83 -22.07 26.46 -3.63
N LYS A 84 -23.40 26.55 -3.51
CA LYS A 84 -24.28 25.39 -3.33
C LYS A 84 -25.07 25.12 -4.60
N ILE A 85 -25.10 23.86 -4.99
CA ILE A 85 -25.83 23.35 -6.14
C ILE A 85 -26.84 22.32 -5.63
N SER A 86 -28.13 22.54 -5.91
CA SER A 86 -29.23 21.71 -5.37
C SER A 86 -29.43 20.39 -6.12
N SER A 87 -28.58 20.09 -7.09
CA SER A 87 -28.65 18.88 -7.93
C SER A 87 -27.27 18.49 -8.42
N ASP A 88 -27.18 17.50 -9.31
CA ASP A 88 -25.95 17.06 -9.91
C ASP A 88 -25.29 18.16 -10.76
N ILE A 89 -23.97 18.23 -10.75
CA ILE A 89 -23.18 18.95 -11.75
C ILE A 89 -22.95 17.98 -12.91
N LYS A 90 -23.55 18.28 -14.05
CA LYS A 90 -23.39 17.45 -15.26
C LYS A 90 -22.62 18.25 -16.30
N SER A 91 -21.57 17.63 -16.84
CA SER A 91 -20.92 18.11 -18.06
C SER A 91 -21.78 17.70 -19.26
N SER A 92 -21.93 18.60 -20.23
CA SER A 92 -22.50 18.28 -21.55
C SER A 92 -21.46 17.65 -22.49
N ASP A 93 -20.19 17.78 -22.10
CA ASP A 93 -19.05 17.25 -22.83
C ASP A 93 -18.59 15.94 -22.22
N ASP A 94 -17.76 15.18 -22.94
CA ASP A 94 -17.21 13.91 -22.45
C ASP A 94 -16.28 14.10 -21.23
N ASP A 95 -15.77 15.32 -21.04
CA ASP A 95 -14.83 15.64 -19.96
C ASP A 95 -15.47 16.49 -18.85
N PHE A 96 -15.07 16.24 -17.62
CA PHE A 96 -15.47 17.03 -16.44
C PHE A 96 -14.25 17.41 -15.61
N TYR A 97 -14.13 18.69 -15.25
CA TYR A 97 -12.99 19.25 -14.52
C TYR A 97 -13.42 20.03 -13.28
N VAL A 98 -12.73 19.80 -12.17
CA VAL A 98 -12.75 20.67 -10.98
C VAL A 98 -11.31 21.01 -10.65
N TYR A 99 -10.91 22.26 -10.87
CA TYR A 99 -9.53 22.69 -10.65
C TYR A 99 -9.45 23.86 -9.69
N SER A 100 -8.41 23.88 -8.86
CA SER A 100 -7.95 25.04 -8.12
C SER A 100 -6.79 25.70 -8.84
N TYR A 101 -6.89 26.99 -9.07
CA TYR A 101 -5.82 27.81 -9.65
C TYR A 101 -5.21 28.69 -8.56
N LYS A 102 -3.89 28.87 -8.57
CA LYS A 102 -3.28 29.92 -7.79
C LYS A 102 -3.62 31.26 -8.43
N GLY A 103 -4.13 32.22 -7.64
CA GLY A 103 -4.39 33.58 -8.12
C GLY A 103 -3.12 34.22 -8.68
N GLY A 104 -3.00 34.24 -10.01
CA GLY A 104 -1.89 34.76 -10.78
C GLY A 104 -2.08 34.41 -12.24
N SER A 105 -1.43 35.16 -13.12
CA SER A 105 -1.61 35.10 -14.58
C SER A 105 -0.95 33.87 -15.26
N ASP A 106 -0.47 32.89 -14.50
CA ASP A 106 0.24 31.75 -15.03
C ASP A 106 -0.66 30.59 -15.55
N GLY A 107 -1.99 30.67 -15.30
CA GLY A 107 -2.94 29.67 -15.75
C GLY A 107 -2.69 28.25 -15.24
N GLN A 108 -1.84 28.08 -14.21
CA GLN A 108 -1.40 26.76 -13.77
C GLN A 108 -2.40 26.12 -12.78
N VAL A 109 -2.81 24.92 -13.08
CA VAL A 109 -3.59 24.06 -12.16
C VAL A 109 -2.70 23.75 -10.94
N ARG A 110 -3.24 23.94 -9.74
CA ARG A 110 -2.53 23.64 -8.49
C ARG A 110 -3.06 22.37 -7.80
N ALA A 111 -4.32 22.05 -8.02
CA ALA A 111 -4.93 20.81 -7.61
C ALA A 111 -6.20 20.60 -8.44
N GLY A 112 -6.60 19.38 -8.65
CA GLY A 112 -7.83 19.13 -9.39
C GLY A 112 -8.18 17.66 -9.48
N ILE A 113 -9.46 17.47 -9.84
CA ILE A 113 -10.05 16.19 -10.23
C ILE A 113 -10.54 16.36 -11.65
N GLN A 114 -10.19 15.44 -12.51
CA GLN A 114 -10.63 15.38 -13.90
C GLN A 114 -11.25 14.02 -14.19
N TYR A 115 -12.40 14.00 -14.83
CA TYR A 115 -12.87 12.84 -15.57
C TYR A 115 -12.61 13.08 -17.06
N ASP A 116 -11.84 12.20 -17.68
CA ASP A 116 -11.57 12.18 -19.12
C ASP A 116 -12.53 11.17 -19.76
N GLY A 117 -13.57 11.65 -20.40
CA GLY A 117 -14.64 10.83 -20.98
C GLY A 117 -14.17 10.03 -22.20
N THR A 118 -13.22 10.56 -22.97
CA THR A 118 -12.65 9.85 -24.13
C THR A 118 -11.92 8.58 -23.70
N SER A 119 -11.12 8.68 -22.65
CA SER A 119 -10.36 7.55 -22.08
C SER A 119 -11.08 6.87 -20.91
N GLN A 120 -12.26 7.38 -20.50
CA GLN A 120 -13.07 6.90 -19.39
C GLN A 120 -12.29 6.69 -18.10
N ARG A 121 -11.53 7.71 -17.67
CA ARG A 121 -10.65 7.64 -16.49
C ARG A 121 -10.88 8.82 -15.55
N LEU A 122 -10.70 8.56 -14.26
CA LEU A 122 -10.70 9.58 -13.21
C LEU A 122 -9.25 9.89 -12.82
N GLN A 123 -8.88 11.17 -12.81
CA GLN A 123 -7.52 11.63 -12.56
C GLN A 123 -7.47 12.66 -11.42
N PHE A 124 -6.42 12.60 -10.62
CA PHE A 124 -6.14 13.51 -9.52
C PHE A 124 -4.81 14.21 -9.77
N PHE A 125 -4.83 15.54 -9.69
CA PHE A 125 -3.66 16.39 -9.93
C PHE A 125 -3.20 17.08 -8.66
N ALA A 126 -1.89 17.20 -8.48
CA ALA A 126 -1.27 18.12 -7.55
C ALA A 126 -0.17 18.89 -8.30
N GLY A 127 -0.32 20.23 -8.37
CA GLY A 127 0.37 21.03 -9.37
C GLY A 127 -0.12 20.68 -10.77
N THR A 128 0.76 20.81 -11.74
CA THR A 128 0.46 20.48 -13.16
C THR A 128 0.60 18.99 -13.47
N THR A 129 0.89 18.16 -12.47
CA THR A 129 1.23 16.75 -12.67
C THR A 129 0.13 15.85 -12.11
N GLU A 130 -0.29 14.88 -12.90
CA GLU A 130 -1.16 13.81 -12.44
C GLU A 130 -0.43 12.97 -11.39
N LYS A 131 -1.08 12.72 -10.26
CA LYS A 131 -0.53 11.93 -9.14
C LYS A 131 -1.18 10.57 -9.02
N LEU A 132 -2.46 10.47 -9.36
CA LEU A 132 -3.25 9.25 -9.25
C LEU A 132 -4.29 9.21 -10.37
N ARG A 133 -4.54 8.04 -10.92
CA ARG A 133 -5.71 7.79 -11.78
C ARG A 133 -6.38 6.47 -11.47
N ILE A 134 -7.66 6.41 -11.84
CA ILE A 134 -8.43 5.17 -11.98
C ILE A 134 -8.78 5.04 -13.45
N ALA A 135 -8.26 4.01 -14.11
CA ALA A 135 -8.54 3.73 -15.51
C ALA A 135 -9.94 3.13 -15.70
N SER A 136 -10.43 3.10 -16.93
CA SER A 136 -11.76 2.52 -17.29
C SER A 136 -11.94 1.06 -16.85
N SER A 137 -10.84 0.31 -16.78
CA SER A 137 -10.82 -1.08 -16.28
C SER A 137 -10.66 -1.20 -14.75
N GLY A 138 -10.71 -0.09 -14.00
CA GLY A 138 -10.57 -0.06 -12.55
C GLY A 138 -9.14 -0.12 -12.02
N GLN A 139 -8.13 -0.11 -12.88
CA GLN A 139 -6.72 -0.12 -12.49
C GLN A 139 -6.33 1.23 -11.86
N ILE A 140 -5.51 1.17 -10.82
CA ILE A 140 -4.96 2.36 -10.17
C ILE A 140 -3.59 2.67 -10.77
N GLY A 141 -3.45 3.84 -11.38
CA GLY A 141 -2.18 4.35 -11.91
C GLY A 141 -1.56 5.41 -11.00
N ILE A 142 -0.27 5.32 -10.74
CA ILE A 142 0.50 6.28 -9.94
C ILE A 142 1.39 7.10 -10.88
N ALA A 143 1.34 8.44 -10.74
CA ALA A 143 2.08 9.37 -11.58
C ALA A 143 1.88 9.12 -13.09
N GLY A 144 0.62 8.94 -13.49
CA GLY A 144 0.23 8.60 -14.84
C GLY A 144 -0.16 7.12 -15.00
N ALA A 145 0.11 6.52 -16.14
CA ALA A 145 -0.31 5.17 -16.50
C ALA A 145 0.59 4.05 -15.92
N ASN A 146 1.21 4.28 -14.77
CA ASN A 146 1.97 3.24 -14.08
C ASN A 146 1.03 2.40 -13.20
N TYR A 147 0.57 1.27 -13.72
CA TYR A 147 -0.37 0.36 -13.07
C TYR A 147 0.31 -0.80 -12.34
N GLY A 148 1.65 -0.85 -12.35
CA GLY A 148 2.39 -2.00 -11.85
C GLY A 148 2.24 -3.25 -12.73
N THR A 149 2.72 -4.37 -12.24
CA THR A 149 2.58 -5.69 -12.85
C THR A 149 1.93 -6.67 -11.88
N ALA A 150 1.45 -7.81 -12.39
CA ALA A 150 0.80 -8.82 -11.55
C ALA A 150 1.71 -9.25 -10.38
N GLY A 151 1.14 -9.31 -9.18
CA GLY A 151 1.87 -9.67 -7.95
C GLY A 151 2.59 -8.51 -7.25
N GLN A 152 2.58 -7.30 -7.82
CA GLN A 152 3.08 -6.10 -7.13
C GLN A 152 2.04 -5.52 -6.18
N VAL A 153 2.52 -4.89 -5.14
CA VAL A 153 1.73 -4.12 -4.15
C VAL A 153 2.19 -2.67 -4.15
N LEU A 154 1.27 -1.78 -3.80
CA LEU A 154 1.61 -0.37 -3.64
C LEU A 154 2.33 -0.18 -2.30
N THR A 155 3.59 0.27 -2.35
CA THR A 155 4.45 0.41 -1.18
C THR A 155 4.76 1.87 -0.89
N SER A 156 4.81 2.22 0.40
CA SER A 156 5.34 3.50 0.86
C SER A 156 6.87 3.48 0.74
N GLN A 157 7.42 4.59 0.24
CA GLN A 157 8.87 4.81 0.16
C GLN A 157 9.36 5.78 1.26
N GLY A 158 8.52 6.03 2.28
CA GLY A 158 8.79 6.96 3.36
C GLY A 158 8.41 8.41 3.05
N SER A 159 8.68 9.31 4.02
CA SER A 159 8.41 10.74 3.88
C SER A 159 9.33 11.37 2.83
N GLY A 160 8.81 12.00 1.82
CA GLY A 160 9.60 12.66 0.77
C GLY A 160 9.76 11.85 -0.51
N SER A 161 9.25 10.64 -0.56
CA SER A 161 9.24 9.80 -1.77
C SER A 161 7.83 9.39 -2.14
N SER A 162 7.55 9.33 -3.45
CA SER A 162 6.26 8.86 -3.95
C SER A 162 6.07 7.36 -3.66
N VAL A 163 4.84 6.96 -3.41
CA VAL A 163 4.46 5.55 -3.40
C VAL A 163 4.80 4.89 -4.74
N GLN A 164 5.15 3.61 -4.71
CA GLN A 164 5.53 2.84 -5.90
C GLN A 164 4.92 1.44 -5.88
N TRP A 165 4.69 0.88 -7.06
CA TRP A 165 4.43 -0.54 -7.21
C TRP A 165 5.73 -1.32 -7.01
N ALA A 166 5.75 -2.23 -6.06
CA ALA A 166 6.91 -3.07 -5.76
C ALA A 166 6.51 -4.53 -5.66
N SER A 167 7.39 -5.40 -6.12
CA SER A 167 7.23 -6.83 -5.92
C SER A 167 7.31 -7.15 -4.43
N VAL A 168 6.41 -7.97 -3.95
CA VAL A 168 6.55 -8.57 -2.62
C VAL A 168 7.74 -9.51 -2.70
N SER A 169 8.88 -9.08 -2.17
CA SER A 169 9.94 -10.03 -1.89
C SER A 169 9.45 -10.93 -0.76
N ASN A 170 9.09 -12.15 -1.10
CA ASN A 170 8.97 -13.18 -0.07
C ASN A 170 10.42 -13.45 0.40
N PRO A 171 10.86 -12.98 1.58
CA PRO A 171 12.22 -13.25 2.01
C PRO A 171 12.36 -14.77 2.11
N THR A 172 13.26 -15.33 1.31
CA THR A 172 13.64 -16.73 1.49
C THR A 172 14.09 -16.86 2.95
N LEU A 173 13.32 -17.60 3.75
CA LEU A 173 13.67 -17.79 5.14
C LEU A 173 15.06 -18.45 5.21
N PRO A 174 16.00 -17.88 5.98
CA PRO A 174 17.30 -18.49 6.18
C PRO A 174 17.16 -19.93 6.62
N HIS A 175 17.85 -20.83 5.90
CA HIS A 175 17.83 -22.26 6.15
C HIS A 175 19.13 -22.91 5.70
N ALA A 176 19.44 -24.06 6.28
CA ALA A 176 20.48 -24.96 5.81
C ALA A 176 20.06 -26.40 6.02
N PHE A 177 20.49 -27.26 5.13
CA PHE A 177 20.33 -28.69 5.22
C PHE A 177 21.53 -29.37 4.56
N VAL A 178 22.11 -30.36 5.24
CA VAL A 178 23.19 -31.17 4.70
C VAL A 178 22.99 -32.65 5.04
N PHE A 179 23.54 -33.53 4.20
CA PHE A 179 23.82 -34.88 4.57
C PHE A 179 25.20 -34.96 5.24
N MET A 180 25.33 -35.93 6.15
CA MET A 180 26.60 -36.20 6.83
C MET A 180 27.46 -37.14 6.03
N ASP A 181 28.76 -37.17 6.29
CA ASP A 181 29.64 -38.21 5.73
C ASP A 181 29.66 -39.47 6.62
N SER A 182 30.14 -40.57 6.08
CA SER A 182 30.34 -41.76 6.88
C SER A 182 31.59 -41.60 7.73
N GLN A 183 31.44 -41.59 9.05
CA GLN A 183 32.52 -41.32 10.00
C GLN A 183 32.41 -42.22 11.22
N TYR A 184 33.54 -42.51 11.82
CA TYR A 184 33.58 -43.15 13.14
C TYR A 184 33.44 -42.12 14.24
N PHE A 185 32.65 -42.44 15.27
CA PHE A 185 32.67 -41.70 16.53
C PHE A 185 32.88 -42.66 17.70
N THR A 186 33.40 -42.15 18.80
CA THR A 186 33.95 -42.92 19.92
C THR A 186 33.28 -42.52 21.24
N SER A 187 33.88 -42.97 22.36
CA SER A 187 33.49 -42.50 23.71
C SER A 187 33.81 -41.04 23.97
N SER A 188 34.67 -40.42 23.18
CA SER A 188 34.90 -38.97 23.21
C SER A 188 33.87 -38.24 22.35
N VAL A 189 33.44 -37.04 22.77
CA VAL A 189 32.57 -36.20 21.97
C VAL A 189 33.27 -35.81 20.68
N THR A 190 32.76 -36.31 19.57
CA THR A 190 33.34 -36.18 18.22
C THR A 190 32.47 -35.24 17.38
N LEU A 191 33.10 -34.23 16.73
CA LEU A 191 32.47 -33.40 15.72
C LEU A 191 32.14 -34.29 14.51
N LEU A 192 30.90 -34.23 14.00
CA LEU A 192 30.45 -35.03 12.90
C LEU A 192 30.62 -34.28 11.59
N GLU A 193 31.21 -34.95 10.62
CA GLU A 193 31.60 -34.37 9.32
C GLU A 193 30.42 -34.28 8.35
N PHE A 194 30.35 -33.18 7.62
CA PHE A 194 29.39 -33.01 6.54
C PHE A 194 29.90 -33.69 5.28
N ASN A 195 29.01 -34.27 4.51
CA ASN A 195 29.36 -34.86 3.24
C ASN A 195 29.99 -33.78 2.33
N ASN A 196 31.12 -34.15 1.70
CA ASN A 196 31.83 -33.25 0.78
C ASN A 196 31.07 -33.00 -0.53
N SER A 197 30.06 -33.83 -0.86
CA SER A 197 29.18 -33.58 -2.00
C SER A 197 28.15 -32.50 -1.67
N THR A 198 28.27 -31.37 -2.33
CA THR A 198 27.33 -30.24 -2.16
C THR A 198 26.06 -30.38 -3.00
N ALA A 199 25.92 -31.43 -3.79
CA ALA A 199 24.84 -31.62 -4.76
C ALA A 199 23.44 -31.62 -4.13
N ASN A 200 23.33 -32.08 -2.87
CA ASN A 200 22.07 -32.16 -2.13
C ASN A 200 21.94 -31.10 -1.01
N ASP A 201 22.92 -30.23 -0.89
CA ASP A 201 22.84 -29.16 0.06
C ASP A 201 21.73 -28.15 -0.31
N ARG A 202 21.09 -27.62 0.70
CA ARG A 202 20.15 -26.53 0.58
C ARG A 202 20.53 -25.49 1.60
N SER A 203 20.84 -24.27 1.16
CA SER A 203 21.12 -23.18 2.08
C SER A 203 20.74 -21.83 1.48
N SER A 204 20.25 -20.96 2.34
CA SER A 204 20.04 -19.55 2.06
C SER A 204 20.18 -18.79 3.37
N GLY A 205 20.96 -17.72 3.40
CA GLY A 205 21.19 -16.95 4.62
C GLY A 205 21.88 -17.73 5.77
N VAL A 206 22.56 -18.85 5.44
CA VAL A 206 23.38 -19.66 6.36
C VAL A 206 24.64 -20.10 5.63
N THR A 207 25.79 -19.83 6.21
CA THR A 207 27.08 -20.32 5.72
C THR A 207 27.32 -21.71 6.25
N ILE A 208 27.62 -22.67 5.36
CA ILE A 208 28.01 -24.05 5.70
C ILE A 208 29.53 -24.14 5.62
N THR A 209 30.19 -24.46 6.73
CA THR A 209 31.64 -24.68 6.81
C THR A 209 31.90 -26.18 6.88
N ARG A 210 32.98 -26.65 6.18
CA ARG A 210 33.43 -28.04 6.10
C ARG A 210 34.94 -28.15 6.34
N GLY A 211 35.44 -29.38 6.34
CA GLY A 211 36.89 -29.66 6.42
C GLY A 211 37.45 -29.63 7.83
N GLY A 212 36.78 -30.27 8.77
CA GLY A 212 37.20 -30.42 10.16
C GLY A 212 36.73 -29.32 11.09
N SER A 213 35.88 -28.39 10.57
CA SER A 213 35.25 -27.33 11.31
C SER A 213 33.77 -27.20 10.97
N GLU A 214 33.13 -28.34 10.80
CA GLU A 214 31.74 -28.46 10.34
C GLU A 214 30.80 -27.68 11.20
N ARG A 215 30.08 -26.69 10.58
CA ARG A 215 29.13 -25.83 11.28
C ARG A 215 28.22 -25.09 10.34
N PHE A 216 27.09 -24.67 10.86
CA PHE A 216 26.19 -23.69 10.26
C PHE A 216 26.36 -22.34 10.96
N THR A 217 26.63 -21.31 10.19
CA THR A 217 26.74 -19.92 10.67
C THR A 217 25.66 -19.09 9.99
N PRO A 218 24.53 -18.78 10.66
CA PRO A 218 23.52 -17.90 10.12
C PRO A 218 24.06 -16.50 9.82
N THR A 219 23.70 -15.94 8.67
CA THR A 219 24.06 -14.56 8.28
C THR A 219 22.94 -13.55 8.59
N VAL A 220 21.82 -14.02 9.12
CA VAL A 220 20.69 -13.21 9.55
C VAL A 220 20.39 -13.51 11.01
N ALA A 221 20.32 -12.47 11.84
CA ALA A 221 19.95 -12.63 13.25
C ALA A 221 18.52 -13.16 13.41
N GLY A 222 18.27 -13.91 14.48
CA GLY A 222 16.92 -14.39 14.78
C GLY A 222 16.91 -15.74 15.48
N VAL A 223 15.69 -16.24 15.68
CA VAL A 223 15.45 -17.55 16.29
C VAL A 223 15.38 -18.61 15.19
N TYR A 224 16.11 -19.70 15.40
CA TYR A 224 16.19 -20.83 14.47
C TYR A 224 15.76 -22.13 15.14
N PHE A 225 15.04 -22.96 14.42
CA PHE A 225 14.89 -24.35 14.74
C PHE A 225 16.06 -25.11 14.15
N VAL A 226 16.75 -25.92 14.96
CA VAL A 226 17.89 -26.75 14.57
C VAL A 226 17.54 -28.19 14.85
N GLN A 227 17.84 -29.08 13.90
CA GLN A 227 17.58 -30.51 14.02
C GLN A 227 18.80 -31.31 13.53
N ALA A 228 19.19 -32.27 14.33
CA ALA A 228 20.22 -33.27 14.02
C ALA A 228 19.61 -34.67 14.03
N ASN A 229 19.84 -35.43 12.98
CA ASN A 229 19.43 -36.83 12.89
C ASN A 229 20.69 -37.68 12.62
N LEU A 230 21.01 -38.54 13.55
CA LEU A 230 22.12 -39.47 13.45
C LEU A 230 21.60 -40.89 13.21
N THR A 231 21.97 -41.47 12.11
CA THR A 231 21.86 -42.91 11.91
C THR A 231 23.24 -43.55 11.98
N TYR A 232 23.40 -44.59 12.74
CA TYR A 232 24.69 -45.22 12.99
C TYR A 232 24.56 -46.74 13.07
N SER A 233 25.68 -47.42 12.85
CA SER A 233 25.83 -48.86 13.13
C SER A 233 27.00 -49.07 14.10
N HIS A 234 26.96 -50.18 14.82
CA HIS A 234 28.05 -50.60 15.73
C HIS A 234 28.27 -52.10 15.66
N GLY A 235 29.43 -52.55 16.12
CA GLY A 235 29.91 -53.92 15.92
C GLY A 235 29.42 -54.96 16.97
N GLY A 236 28.35 -54.66 17.67
CA GLY A 236 27.82 -55.55 18.75
C GLY A 236 28.25 -55.07 20.14
N GLY A 237 27.48 -55.48 21.12
CA GLY A 237 27.64 -55.02 22.53
C GLY A 237 26.59 -53.95 22.93
N THR A 238 26.70 -53.51 24.16
CA THR A 238 25.83 -52.44 24.70
C THR A 238 26.44 -51.09 24.38
N TYR A 239 25.69 -50.26 23.66
CA TYR A 239 26.05 -48.88 23.36
C TYR A 239 24.97 -47.94 23.91
N THR A 240 25.41 -46.82 24.47
CA THR A 240 24.52 -45.69 24.78
C THR A 240 25.03 -44.50 23.99
N PRO A 241 24.59 -44.32 22.76
CA PRO A 241 25.01 -43.16 21.96
C PRO A 241 24.32 -41.92 22.48
N VAL A 242 25.02 -40.78 22.34
CA VAL A 242 24.50 -39.46 22.63
C VAL A 242 24.75 -38.57 21.43
N LEU A 243 23.70 -37.94 20.97
CA LEU A 243 23.73 -36.95 19.90
C LEU A 243 23.63 -35.55 20.56
N TYR A 244 24.48 -34.64 20.12
CA TYR A 244 24.54 -33.27 20.67
C TYR A 244 24.40 -32.24 19.58
N ILE A 245 23.73 -31.15 19.93
CA ILE A 245 23.78 -29.89 19.24
C ILE A 245 24.63 -28.95 20.08
N TYR A 246 25.70 -28.40 19.50
CA TYR A 246 26.59 -27.46 20.13
C TYR A 246 26.42 -26.08 19.54
N ARG A 247 26.39 -25.05 20.38
CA ARG A 247 26.42 -23.66 19.98
C ARG A 247 27.72 -23.01 20.43
N ASN A 248 28.43 -22.41 19.49
CA ASN A 248 29.71 -21.72 19.78
C ASN A 248 30.70 -22.59 20.56
N GLY A 249 30.77 -23.88 20.21
CA GLY A 249 31.67 -24.84 20.86
C GLY A 249 31.23 -25.38 22.23
N SER A 250 30.03 -24.99 22.71
CA SER A 250 29.48 -25.47 23.97
C SER A 250 28.22 -26.29 23.73
N GLY A 251 28.02 -27.36 24.50
CA GLY A 251 26.83 -28.18 24.41
C GLY A 251 25.56 -27.38 24.74
N TYR A 252 24.60 -27.39 23.80
CA TYR A 252 23.34 -26.67 23.96
C TYR A 252 22.15 -27.61 24.19
N SER A 253 22.09 -28.70 23.45
CA SER A 253 21.05 -29.73 23.58
C SER A 253 21.64 -31.10 23.30
N SER A 254 21.17 -32.09 24.01
CA SER A 254 21.58 -33.48 23.79
C SER A 254 20.44 -34.44 23.98
N LEU A 255 20.47 -35.51 23.21
CA LEU A 255 19.59 -36.66 23.39
C LEU A 255 20.46 -37.93 23.50
N SER A 256 20.27 -38.68 24.59
CA SER A 256 20.82 -40.03 24.71
C SER A 256 19.75 -41.05 24.44
N SER A 257 20.05 -42.07 23.66
CA SER A 257 19.16 -43.24 23.60
C SER A 257 19.35 -44.11 24.85
N ASN A 258 18.26 -44.60 25.42
CA ASN A 258 18.35 -45.64 26.45
C ASN A 258 18.92 -46.90 25.86
N ASN A 259 19.92 -47.48 26.51
CA ASN A 259 20.59 -48.77 26.21
C ASN A 259 20.00 -49.54 25.01
N ILE A 260 20.50 -49.26 23.81
CA ILE A 260 20.20 -50.10 22.68
C ILE A 260 21.13 -51.32 22.77
N VAL A 261 20.54 -52.44 23.16
CA VAL A 261 21.22 -53.72 23.13
C VAL A 261 21.17 -54.23 21.68
N SER A 262 22.25 -54.03 20.91
CA SER A 262 22.35 -54.63 19.57
C SER A 262 22.79 -56.07 19.69
N TYR A 263 21.94 -56.98 19.27
CA TYR A 263 22.26 -58.41 19.12
C TYR A 263 22.85 -58.64 17.73
N GLY A 264 24.21 -58.64 17.65
CA GLY A 264 24.90 -59.00 16.42
C GLY A 264 25.08 -57.87 15.41
N GLY A 265 26.24 -57.78 14.78
CA GLY A 265 26.62 -56.68 13.90
C GLY A 265 25.70 -56.43 12.71
N GLY A 266 25.51 -55.20 12.38
CA GLY A 266 24.86 -54.78 11.14
C GLY A 266 23.52 -54.06 11.26
N HIS A 267 23.01 -53.83 12.44
CA HIS A 267 21.78 -53.04 12.61
C HIS A 267 22.11 -51.53 12.58
N ASN A 268 21.22 -50.76 11.95
CA ASN A 268 21.28 -49.31 11.97
C ASN A 268 20.25 -48.79 12.99
N ASP A 269 20.72 -47.98 13.90
CA ASP A 269 19.90 -47.27 14.90
C ASP A 269 19.90 -45.79 14.60
N SER A 270 18.93 -45.07 15.13
CA SER A 270 18.80 -43.65 14.85
C SER A 270 18.48 -42.83 16.12
N LEU A 271 19.11 -41.67 16.19
CA LEU A 271 18.83 -40.62 17.20
C LEU A 271 18.43 -39.34 16.52
N SER A 272 17.56 -38.61 17.15
CA SER A 272 17.17 -37.25 16.70
C SER A 272 17.22 -36.28 17.88
N CYS A 273 17.83 -35.12 17.67
CA CYS A 273 17.90 -34.06 18.65
C CYS A 273 17.54 -32.74 17.97
N SER A 274 16.76 -31.92 18.64
CA SER A 274 16.38 -30.60 18.12
C SER A 274 16.40 -29.54 19.22
N ALA A 275 16.57 -28.29 18.80
CA ALA A 275 16.55 -27.14 19.69
C ALA A 275 16.09 -25.88 18.97
N MET A 276 15.52 -24.95 19.76
CA MET A 276 15.29 -23.58 19.34
C MET A 276 16.46 -22.74 19.86
N MET A 277 17.09 -21.96 18.98
CA MET A 277 18.30 -21.18 19.28
C MET A 277 18.22 -19.80 18.69
N THR A 278 18.73 -18.79 19.43
CA THR A 278 18.91 -17.44 18.91
C THR A 278 20.33 -17.26 18.40
N PHE A 279 20.49 -16.69 17.21
CA PHE A 279 21.77 -16.40 16.58
C PHE A 279 21.88 -14.91 16.27
N ASN A 280 23.10 -14.36 16.38
CA ASN A 280 23.38 -12.93 16.16
C ASN A 280 23.51 -12.55 14.66
N GLY A 281 23.48 -13.52 13.75
CA GLY A 281 23.57 -13.27 12.32
C GLY A 281 24.97 -12.91 11.80
N THR A 282 26.03 -13.08 12.62
CA THR A 282 27.41 -12.74 12.23
C THR A 282 28.42 -13.81 12.60
N SER A 283 28.51 -14.20 13.86
CA SER A 283 29.56 -15.07 14.40
C SER A 283 29.04 -16.31 15.11
N ASP A 284 27.80 -16.30 15.57
CA ASP A 284 27.22 -17.47 16.22
C ASP A 284 27.09 -18.62 15.22
N TYR A 285 27.45 -19.81 15.66
CA TYR A 285 27.37 -21.01 14.87
C TYR A 285 26.82 -22.20 15.66
N VAL A 286 26.41 -23.22 14.95
CA VAL A 286 25.96 -24.49 15.50
C VAL A 286 26.62 -25.65 14.77
N ASP A 287 26.99 -26.67 15.52
CA ASP A 287 27.56 -27.91 15.02
C ASP A 287 26.87 -29.13 15.64
N MET A 288 27.06 -30.29 15.03
CA MET A 288 26.53 -31.58 15.46
C MET A 288 27.67 -32.47 15.95
N ARG A 289 27.51 -33.07 17.14
CA ARG A 289 28.52 -33.98 17.72
C ARG A 289 27.84 -35.23 18.21
N ALA A 290 28.64 -36.31 18.33
CA ALA A 290 28.20 -37.55 18.93
C ALA A 290 29.27 -38.18 19.80
N SER A 291 28.83 -38.99 20.78
CA SER A 291 29.66 -39.91 21.54
C SER A 291 28.90 -41.19 21.90
N HIS A 292 29.53 -42.17 22.47
CA HIS A 292 28.89 -43.35 23.05
C HIS A 292 29.73 -43.88 24.24
N ASN A 293 29.15 -44.72 25.06
CA ASN A 293 29.82 -45.35 26.21
C ASN A 293 30.25 -46.81 25.98
N GLY A 294 30.07 -47.36 24.78
CA GLY A 294 30.46 -48.73 24.46
C GLY A 294 31.94 -48.90 24.08
N GLY A 295 32.39 -50.11 24.00
CA GLY A 295 33.74 -50.44 23.50
C GLY A 295 33.78 -50.42 22.00
N GLY A 296 34.93 -49.94 21.43
CA GLY A 296 35.09 -49.85 19.97
C GLY A 296 34.49 -48.58 19.34
N ASN A 297 34.33 -48.57 18.04
CA ASN A 297 33.83 -47.45 17.26
C ASN A 297 32.38 -47.67 16.82
N ALA A 298 31.56 -46.65 16.84
CA ALA A 298 30.29 -46.61 16.09
C ALA A 298 30.51 -45.87 14.76
N THR A 299 29.83 -46.31 13.73
CA THR A 299 29.94 -45.72 12.39
C THR A 299 28.66 -44.90 12.08
N MET A 300 28.80 -43.60 11.92
CA MET A 300 27.76 -42.75 11.37
C MET A 300 27.49 -43.09 9.91
N LYS A 301 26.26 -43.09 9.48
CA LYS A 301 25.86 -43.34 8.10
C LYS A 301 25.69 -42.04 7.34
N SER A 302 26.02 -42.07 6.05
CA SER A 302 25.97 -40.91 5.13
C SER A 302 24.57 -40.36 4.89
N TYR A 303 23.52 -41.03 5.33
CA TYR A 303 22.15 -40.53 5.32
C TYR A 303 21.72 -39.92 6.63
N SER A 304 22.63 -39.72 7.60
CA SER A 304 22.42 -38.80 8.73
C SER A 304 22.32 -37.37 8.23
N THR A 305 21.56 -36.54 8.90
CA THR A 305 21.25 -35.20 8.42
C THR A 305 21.41 -34.15 9.52
N PHE A 306 21.79 -32.94 9.12
CA PHE A 306 21.76 -31.76 9.96
C PHE A 306 21.04 -30.64 9.24
N ALA A 307 20.10 -30.00 9.91
CA ALA A 307 19.24 -28.99 9.33
C ALA A 307 18.98 -27.84 10.28
N MET A 308 18.73 -26.65 9.73
CA MET A 308 18.21 -25.52 10.46
C MET A 308 17.38 -24.62 9.57
N PHE A 309 16.42 -23.91 10.15
CA PHE A 309 15.67 -22.83 9.49
C PHE A 309 15.22 -21.77 10.48
N ARG A 310 15.16 -20.52 10.01
CA ARG A 310 14.72 -19.39 10.83
C ARG A 310 13.21 -19.44 11.06
N VAL A 311 12.77 -19.23 12.29
CA VAL A 311 11.36 -19.24 12.71
C VAL A 311 10.87 -17.91 13.25
N GLY A 312 11.79 -17.00 13.57
CA GLY A 312 11.44 -15.68 14.11
C GLY A 312 12.57 -14.66 13.96
N ALA A 313 12.24 -13.40 14.25
CA ALA A 313 13.20 -12.29 14.27
C ALA A 313 13.99 -12.28 15.60
#